data_3ca5e6802b6e17279a4801ebf501722f
#
_entry.id   3ca5e6802b6e17279a4801ebf501722f
#
_cell.length_a   1.000
_cell.length_b   1.000
_cell.length_c   1.000
_cell.angle_alpha   90.00
_cell.angle_beta   90.00
_cell.angle_gamma   90.00
#
_symmetry.space_group_name_H-M   'P 1'
#
loop_
_entity.id
_entity.type
_entity.pdbx_description
1 polymer ?
#
loop_
_entity_poly.entity_id
_entity_poly.type
_entity_poly.pdbx_seq_one_letter_code
_entity_poly.pdbx_strand_id
1 'polypeptide(L)'
;MASAVEIVSGRDVPVTIGPYSPATRVGELLFVSGQAGVDPDTGEPAGDGFGEQARQLFRNLEAVLRAGGSEPSLVASTTVLVADMDWFAELNELFGEFFSENPPARMTMQVPLPKGLLISIGCVAVVRG
;
A
#
# COMPACT_ATOMS: atom_id res chain seq x y z
N MET A 1 -19.46 -15.89 -17.78
CA MET A 1 -19.52 -15.38 -16.41
C MET A 1 -18.25 -14.64 -16.05
N ALA A 2 -18.40 -13.56 -15.34
CA ALA A 2 -17.24 -12.84 -14.85
C ALA A 2 -16.48 -13.66 -13.82
N SER A 3 -15.17 -13.48 -13.75
CA SER A 3 -14.35 -14.10 -12.70
C SER A 3 -14.79 -13.55 -11.33
N ALA A 4 -14.80 -14.42 -10.31
CA ALA A 4 -15.05 -13.97 -8.94
C ALA A 4 -13.95 -13.04 -8.44
N VAL A 5 -12.73 -13.17 -8.98
CA VAL A 5 -11.57 -12.31 -8.64
C VAL A 5 -11.25 -11.43 -9.84
N GLU A 6 -11.34 -10.12 -9.63
CA GLU A 6 -11.04 -9.14 -10.66
C GLU A 6 -9.69 -8.49 -10.36
N ILE A 7 -8.84 -8.39 -11.40
CA ILE A 7 -7.53 -7.75 -11.27
C ILE A 7 -7.71 -6.24 -11.44
N VAL A 8 -7.16 -5.47 -10.50
CA VAL A 8 -7.16 -4.01 -10.58
C VAL A 8 -5.98 -3.55 -11.43
N SER A 9 -6.26 -2.64 -12.36
CA SER A 9 -5.26 -2.02 -13.21
C SER A 9 -5.63 -0.57 -13.45
N GLY A 10 -4.72 0.20 -13.98
CA GLY A 10 -4.98 1.61 -14.27
C GLY A 10 -3.68 2.34 -14.59
N ARG A 11 -3.84 3.52 -15.17
CA ARG A 11 -2.72 4.37 -15.60
C ARG A 11 -1.80 4.74 -14.44
N ASP A 12 -2.38 5.08 -13.29
CA ASP A 12 -1.63 5.58 -12.15
C ASP A 12 -1.20 4.49 -11.18
N VAL A 13 -1.56 3.23 -11.48
CA VAL A 13 -1.19 2.10 -10.63
C VAL A 13 0.30 1.82 -10.81
N PRO A 14 1.07 1.75 -9.71
CA PRO A 14 2.50 1.47 -9.81
C PRO A 14 2.77 0.10 -10.42
N VAL A 15 3.90 -0.02 -11.12
CA VAL A 15 4.33 -1.32 -11.65
C VAL A 15 4.59 -2.29 -10.49
N THR A 16 4.29 -3.57 -10.72
CA THR A 16 4.60 -4.59 -9.73
C THR A 16 6.04 -5.04 -9.88
N ILE A 17 6.67 -5.39 -8.77
CA ILE A 17 8.06 -5.84 -8.76
C ILE A 17 8.18 -7.36 -8.74
N GLY A 18 7.09 -8.07 -9.05
CA GLY A 18 7.05 -9.52 -9.10
C GLY A 18 5.80 -10.00 -9.83
N PRO A 19 5.60 -11.32 -9.94
CA PRO A 19 4.48 -11.89 -10.69
C PRO A 19 3.18 -11.92 -9.86
N TYR A 20 2.66 -10.76 -9.52
CA TYR A 20 1.42 -10.61 -8.75
C TYR A 20 0.68 -9.37 -9.23
N SER A 21 -0.61 -9.29 -8.89
CA SER A 21 -1.45 -8.14 -9.24
C SER A 21 -1.27 -7.02 -8.22
N PRO A 22 -1.39 -5.76 -8.61
CA PRO A 22 -1.35 -4.64 -7.65
C PRO A 22 -2.44 -4.76 -6.60
N ALA A 23 -3.62 -5.20 -7.01
CA ALA A 23 -4.74 -5.46 -6.13
C ALA A 23 -5.72 -6.38 -6.84
N THR A 24 -6.54 -7.05 -6.06
CA THR A 24 -7.65 -7.86 -6.58
C THR A 24 -8.93 -7.47 -5.86
N ARG A 25 -10.04 -7.54 -6.57
CA ARG A 25 -11.36 -7.21 -6.03
C ARG A 25 -12.23 -8.46 -6.01
N VAL A 26 -12.87 -8.71 -4.89
CA VAL A 26 -13.85 -9.79 -4.73
C VAL A 26 -15.09 -9.19 -4.07
N GLY A 27 -16.18 -9.08 -4.83
CA GLY A 27 -17.39 -8.44 -4.32
C GLY A 27 -17.12 -7.00 -3.88
N GLU A 28 -17.36 -6.71 -2.63
CA GLU A 28 -17.17 -5.38 -2.05
C GLU A 28 -15.82 -5.22 -1.34
N LEU A 29 -14.92 -6.19 -1.49
CA LEU A 29 -13.61 -6.14 -0.85
C LEU A 29 -12.51 -5.97 -1.88
N LEU A 30 -11.54 -5.14 -1.52
CA LEU A 30 -10.35 -4.89 -2.29
C LEU A 30 -9.14 -5.37 -1.49
N PHE A 31 -8.36 -6.25 -2.09
CA PHE A 31 -7.14 -6.79 -1.48
C PHE A 31 -5.94 -6.15 -2.17
N VAL A 32 -5.21 -5.32 -1.44
CA VAL A 32 -4.10 -4.55 -2.01
C VAL A 32 -2.79 -5.22 -1.64
N SER A 33 -1.98 -5.53 -2.64
CA SER A 33 -0.65 -6.09 -2.46
C SER A 33 0.24 -5.10 -1.71
N GLY A 34 1.27 -5.60 -1.04
CA GLY A 34 2.23 -4.75 -0.35
C GLY A 34 2.76 -3.67 -1.28
N GLN A 35 2.45 -2.41 -0.95
CA GLN A 35 2.97 -1.26 -1.67
C GLN A 35 4.26 -0.82 -1.01
N ALA A 36 5.17 -0.32 -1.81
CA ALA A 36 6.48 0.14 -1.34
C ALA A 36 6.72 1.57 -1.82
N GLY A 37 7.73 2.20 -1.25
CA GLY A 37 8.13 3.55 -1.63
C GLY A 37 8.96 3.57 -2.90
N VAL A 38 8.38 3.10 -3.98
CA VAL A 38 9.06 3.01 -5.28
C VAL A 38 8.49 4.03 -6.25
N ASP A 39 9.32 4.42 -7.21
CA ASP A 39 8.86 5.17 -8.37
C ASP A 39 7.80 4.32 -9.09
N PRO A 40 6.59 4.85 -9.32
CA PRO A 40 5.50 4.04 -9.87
C PRO A 40 5.74 3.55 -11.29
N ASP A 41 6.62 4.18 -12.04
CA ASP A 41 6.90 3.79 -13.44
C ASP A 41 8.03 2.77 -13.55
N THR A 42 9.03 2.85 -12.67
CA THR A 42 10.24 2.02 -12.78
C THR A 42 10.33 0.92 -11.73
N GLY A 43 9.67 1.09 -10.58
CA GLY A 43 9.75 0.14 -9.48
C GLY A 43 11.02 0.29 -8.63
N GLU A 44 11.84 1.32 -8.90
CA GLU A 44 13.04 1.57 -8.12
C GLU A 44 12.70 2.36 -6.85
N PRO A 45 13.44 2.16 -5.75
CA PRO A 45 13.19 2.93 -4.52
C PRO A 45 13.23 4.44 -4.78
N ALA A 46 12.30 5.16 -4.18
CA ALA A 46 12.17 6.61 -4.36
C ALA A 46 13.31 7.40 -3.72
N GLY A 47 14.07 6.76 -2.84
CA GLY A 47 15.21 7.37 -2.17
C GLY A 47 15.79 6.42 -1.15
N ASP A 48 16.82 6.88 -0.43
CA ASP A 48 17.50 6.05 0.56
C ASP A 48 16.93 6.23 1.97
N GLY A 49 16.13 7.26 2.19
CA GLY A 49 15.59 7.59 3.50
C GLY A 49 14.20 7.01 3.74
N PHE A 50 13.92 6.70 5.01
CA PHE A 50 12.62 6.13 5.39
C PHE A 50 11.47 7.09 5.03
N GLY A 51 11.59 8.38 5.37
CA GLY A 51 10.53 9.36 5.11
C GLY A 51 10.21 9.49 3.63
N GLU A 52 11.25 9.54 2.79
CA GLU A 52 11.06 9.61 1.33
C GLU A 52 10.30 8.40 0.81
N GLN A 53 10.71 7.21 1.24
CA GLN A 53 10.07 5.98 0.80
C GLN A 53 8.64 5.87 1.34
N ALA A 54 8.42 6.21 2.61
CA ALA A 54 7.10 6.12 3.20
C ALA A 54 6.11 7.06 2.51
N ARG A 55 6.51 8.30 2.22
CA ARG A 55 5.63 9.25 1.52
C ARG A 55 5.28 8.79 0.13
N GLN A 56 6.24 8.24 -0.60
CA GLN A 56 5.96 7.69 -1.94
C GLN A 56 5.05 6.47 -1.84
N LEU A 57 5.26 5.63 -0.82
CA LEU A 57 4.40 4.47 -0.59
C LEU A 57 2.95 4.90 -0.43
N PHE A 58 2.68 5.91 0.38
CA PHE A 58 1.31 6.36 0.60
C PHE A 58 0.69 6.94 -0.67
N ARG A 59 1.46 7.62 -1.51
CA ARG A 59 0.97 8.05 -2.82
C ARG A 59 0.63 6.85 -3.71
N ASN A 60 1.48 5.84 -3.71
CA ASN A 60 1.24 4.61 -4.48
C ASN A 60 0.02 3.87 -3.96
N LEU A 61 -0.11 3.77 -2.65
CA LEU A 61 -1.25 3.10 -2.03
C LEU A 61 -2.56 3.80 -2.40
N GLU A 62 -2.59 5.13 -2.34
CA GLU A 62 -3.78 5.88 -2.72
C GLU A 62 -4.14 5.64 -4.18
N ALA A 63 -3.17 5.61 -5.08
CA ALA A 63 -3.41 5.36 -6.50
C ALA A 63 -4.06 3.99 -6.72
N VAL A 64 -3.57 2.96 -6.04
CA VAL A 64 -4.13 1.61 -6.15
C VAL A 64 -5.54 1.55 -5.56
N LEU A 65 -5.75 2.17 -4.39
CA LEU A 65 -7.07 2.21 -3.76
C LEU A 65 -8.10 2.83 -4.70
N ARG A 66 -7.78 3.99 -5.28
CA ARG A 66 -8.71 4.67 -6.17
C ARG A 66 -8.96 3.91 -7.45
N ALA A 67 -7.94 3.28 -8.01
CA ALA A 67 -8.11 2.43 -9.19
C ALA A 67 -9.04 1.25 -8.91
N GLY A 68 -9.05 0.76 -7.66
CA GLY A 68 -9.92 -0.33 -7.24
C GLY A 68 -11.31 0.10 -6.78
N GLY A 69 -11.62 1.40 -6.81
CA GLY A 69 -12.92 1.91 -6.38
C GLY A 69 -13.02 2.17 -4.88
N SER A 70 -11.89 2.37 -4.23
CA SER A 70 -11.83 2.62 -2.79
C SER A 70 -11.14 3.96 -2.51
N GLU A 71 -10.82 4.21 -1.26
CA GLU A 71 -10.11 5.41 -0.81
C GLU A 71 -9.55 5.16 0.59
N PRO A 72 -8.65 6.02 1.10
CA PRO A 72 -8.03 5.77 2.42
C PRO A 72 -9.01 5.57 3.56
N SER A 73 -10.12 6.31 3.60
CA SER A 73 -11.11 6.20 4.67
C SER A 73 -11.89 4.88 4.65
N LEU A 74 -11.78 4.10 3.57
CA LEU A 74 -12.45 2.82 3.41
C LEU A 74 -11.53 1.62 3.66
N VAL A 75 -10.30 1.86 4.09
CA VAL A 75 -9.36 0.78 4.43
C VAL A 75 -9.76 0.20 5.78
N ALA A 76 -9.97 -1.12 5.82
CA ALA A 76 -10.39 -1.81 7.03
C ALA A 76 -9.21 -2.34 7.84
N SER A 77 -8.18 -2.85 7.17
CA SER A 77 -7.06 -3.53 7.83
C SER A 77 -5.77 -3.30 7.05
N THR A 78 -4.68 -3.09 7.77
CA THR A 78 -3.35 -2.92 7.19
C THR A 78 -2.36 -3.87 7.81
N THR A 79 -1.41 -4.35 7.00
CA THR A 79 -0.23 -5.05 7.47
C THR A 79 0.98 -4.22 7.06
N VAL A 80 1.75 -3.76 8.05
CA VAL A 80 2.89 -2.89 7.84
C VAL A 80 4.17 -3.64 8.15
N LEU A 81 5.07 -3.71 7.18
CA LEU A 81 6.39 -4.32 7.34
C LEU A 81 7.43 -3.22 7.26
N VAL A 82 8.32 -3.16 8.26
CA VAL A 82 9.40 -2.16 8.30
C VAL A 82 10.74 -2.86 8.46
N ALA A 83 11.76 -2.31 7.82
CA ALA A 83 13.09 -2.89 7.91
C ALA A 83 13.76 -2.60 9.27
N ASP A 84 13.33 -1.56 9.97
CA ASP A 84 13.89 -1.18 11.27
C ASP A 84 12.81 -0.51 12.13
N MET A 85 12.56 -1.06 13.31
CA MET A 85 11.56 -0.51 14.24
C MET A 85 11.99 0.80 14.87
N ASP A 86 13.23 1.24 14.67
CA ASP A 86 13.66 2.57 15.12
C ASP A 86 12.86 3.68 14.41
N TRP A 87 12.24 3.37 13.27
CA TRP A 87 11.39 4.31 12.55
C TRP A 87 9.92 4.31 12.99
N PHE A 88 9.61 3.59 14.07
CA PHE A 88 8.21 3.40 14.50
C PHE A 88 7.50 4.74 14.78
N ALA A 89 8.16 5.68 15.42
CA ALA A 89 7.57 6.99 15.71
C ALA A 89 7.27 7.78 14.42
N GLU A 90 8.20 7.80 13.48
CA GLU A 90 8.01 8.47 12.19
C GLU A 90 6.92 7.77 11.39
N LEU A 91 6.90 6.45 11.41
CA LEU A 91 5.83 5.67 10.77
C LEU A 91 4.46 6.08 11.31
N ASN A 92 4.31 6.16 12.63
CA ASN A 92 3.03 6.53 13.24
C ASN A 92 2.58 7.92 12.81
N GLU A 93 3.51 8.85 12.71
CA GLU A 93 3.20 10.21 12.27
C GLU A 93 2.67 10.22 10.84
N LEU A 94 3.38 9.59 9.92
CA LEU A 94 3.00 9.54 8.50
C LEU A 94 1.73 8.72 8.27
N PHE A 95 1.58 7.60 8.99
CA PHE A 95 0.40 6.75 8.93
C PHE A 95 -0.84 7.52 9.40
N GLY A 96 -0.70 8.26 10.50
CA GLY A 96 -1.79 9.08 11.05
C GLY A 96 -2.22 10.20 10.11
N GLU A 97 -1.28 10.80 9.38
CA GLU A 97 -1.60 11.82 8.39
C GLU A 97 -2.41 11.23 7.23
N PHE A 98 -1.99 10.07 6.74
CA PHE A 98 -2.65 9.42 5.59
C PHE A 98 -4.04 8.89 5.96
N PHE A 99 -4.18 8.25 7.12
CA PHE A 99 -5.44 7.68 7.60
C PHE A 99 -6.08 8.58 8.66
N SER A 100 -6.16 9.88 8.38
CA SER A 100 -6.59 10.87 9.37
C SER A 100 -8.06 10.78 9.75
N GLU A 101 -8.93 10.34 8.84
CA GLU A 101 -10.38 10.33 9.09
C GLU A 101 -10.86 9.05 9.77
N ASN A 102 -10.29 7.92 9.42
CA ASN A 102 -10.81 6.63 9.86
C ASN A 102 -9.67 5.62 9.93
N PRO A 103 -8.84 5.67 10.98
CA PRO A 103 -7.66 4.80 11.06
C PRO A 103 -8.04 3.33 10.98
N PRO A 104 -7.41 2.56 10.09
CA PRO A 104 -7.71 1.13 9.97
C PRO A 104 -7.05 0.32 11.08
N ALA A 105 -7.47 -0.93 11.24
CA ALA A 105 -6.73 -1.88 12.05
C ALA A 105 -5.33 -2.06 11.46
N ARG A 106 -4.34 -2.29 12.31
CA ARG A 106 -2.95 -2.39 11.85
C ARG A 106 -2.17 -3.45 12.62
N MET A 107 -1.33 -4.17 11.89
CA MET A 107 -0.27 -5.01 12.44
C MET A 107 1.05 -4.50 11.89
N THR A 108 2.06 -4.32 12.74
CA THR A 108 3.36 -3.80 12.34
C THR A 108 4.45 -4.80 12.75
N MET A 109 5.32 -5.17 11.80
CA MET A 109 6.40 -6.13 12.05
C MET A 109 7.70 -5.64 11.43
N GLN A 110 8.81 -5.94 12.11
CA GLN A 110 10.13 -5.70 11.54
C GLN A 110 10.57 -6.96 10.79
N VAL A 111 10.89 -6.80 9.51
CA VAL A 111 11.34 -7.91 8.65
C VAL A 111 12.36 -7.40 7.64
N PRO A 112 13.24 -8.26 7.13
CA PRO A 112 14.07 -7.90 5.99
C PRO A 112 13.20 -7.65 4.76
N LEU A 113 13.53 -6.62 3.98
CA LEU A 113 12.84 -6.29 2.75
C LEU A 113 13.84 -6.26 1.59
N PRO A 114 13.40 -6.62 0.36
CA PRO A 114 14.32 -6.68 -0.78
C PRO A 114 14.60 -5.30 -1.35
N LYS A 115 15.64 -5.21 -2.18
CA LYS A 115 15.93 -4.07 -3.07
C LYS A 115 16.14 -2.73 -2.35
N GLY A 116 16.56 -2.74 -1.11
CA GLY A 116 16.74 -1.49 -0.36
C GLY A 116 15.44 -0.86 0.09
N LEU A 117 14.33 -1.59 0.06
CA LEU A 117 13.06 -1.10 0.55
C LEU A 117 13.05 -1.06 2.07
N LEU A 118 12.46 -0.01 2.63
CA LEU A 118 12.46 0.23 4.07
C LEU A 118 11.10 0.01 4.70
N ILE A 119 10.03 -0.01 3.89
CA ILE A 119 8.66 -0.17 4.37
C ILE A 119 7.80 -0.79 3.26
N SER A 120 6.83 -1.61 3.66
CA SER A 120 5.82 -2.16 2.77
C SER A 120 4.49 -2.20 3.51
N ILE A 121 3.40 -1.84 2.84
CA ILE A 121 2.05 -1.86 3.43
C ILE A 121 1.10 -2.54 2.46
N GLY A 122 0.49 -3.65 2.93
CA GLY A 122 -0.65 -4.25 2.25
C GLY A 122 -1.92 -3.95 3.03
N CYS A 123 -3.07 -4.05 2.39
CA CYS A 123 -4.32 -3.73 3.08
C CYS A 123 -5.52 -4.42 2.47
N VAL A 124 -6.60 -4.42 3.23
CA VAL A 124 -7.93 -4.81 2.78
C VAL A 124 -8.83 -3.60 2.93
N ALA A 125 -9.55 -3.25 1.88
CA ALA A 125 -10.42 -2.08 1.86
C ALA A 125 -11.82 -2.47 1.37
N VAL A 126 -12.79 -1.60 1.67
CA VAL A 126 -14.15 -1.75 1.16
C VAL A 126 -14.27 -0.94 -0.11
N VAL A 127 -14.94 -1.48 -1.09
CA VAL A 127 -15.19 -0.79 -2.36
C VAL A 127 -16.51 -0.06 -2.28
N ARG A 128 -16.51 1.18 -2.73
CA ARG A 128 -17.72 1.98 -2.81
C ARG A 128 -18.55 1.46 -3.98
N GLY A 129 -19.75 0.99 -3.67
CA GLY A 129 -20.62 0.29 -4.62
C GLY A 129 -21.19 1.11 -5.76
#